data_4859150ac28323a803e35c0bdbd234fe
#
_entry.id   4859150ac28323a803e35c0bdbd234fe
#
_cell.length_a   1.000
_cell.length_b   1.000
_cell.length_c   1.000
_cell.angle_alpha   90.00
_cell.angle_beta   90.00
_cell.angle_gamma   90.00
#
_symmetry.space_group_name_H-M   'P 1'
#
loop_
_entity.id
_entity.type
_entity.pdbx_description
1 polymer ?
#
loop_
_entity_poly.entity_id
_entity_poly.type
_entity_poly.pdbx_seq_one_letter_code
_entity_poly.pdbx_strand_id
1 'polypeptide(L)'
;VVNLPKNHPERHLASGYAARETLRILAADFPDFPQALYAAVSHAVEAHSFSAGIPARTPEAKIVQDADRLESLGAIGLARVFYTSGALGRPLFDSQDPFARERPLDDTRWALDHFQTKLLGLPATMHTDAGRALAEYHAAFLVEYMARLSDELFPEQQPAGEIRREFMERLKPS
;
A
#
# COMPACT_ATOMS: atom_id res chain seq x y z
N VAL A 1 0.69 -19.57 4.12
CA VAL A 1 0.37 -18.56 3.08
C VAL A 1 1.44 -18.61 2.01
N VAL A 2 1.03 -18.72 0.74
CA VAL A 2 1.96 -18.76 -0.39
C VAL A 2 2.46 -17.34 -0.65
N ASN A 3 3.76 -17.11 -0.45
CA ASN A 3 4.40 -15.84 -0.75
C ASN A 3 5.37 -16.01 -1.91
N LEU A 4 5.04 -15.43 -3.08
CA LEU A 4 5.94 -15.42 -4.23
C LEU A 4 6.76 -14.12 -4.22
N PRO A 5 8.07 -14.17 -4.54
CA PRO A 5 8.91 -12.98 -4.70
C PRO A 5 8.30 -11.96 -5.66
N LYS A 6 8.60 -10.65 -5.45
CA LYS A 6 8.04 -9.57 -6.29
C LYS A 6 8.35 -9.71 -7.79
N ASN A 7 9.47 -10.34 -8.13
CA ASN A 7 9.94 -10.58 -9.49
C ASN A 7 9.57 -11.98 -10.03
N HIS A 8 8.75 -12.77 -9.31
CA HIS A 8 8.36 -14.09 -9.77
C HIS A 8 7.40 -13.99 -10.96
N PRO A 9 7.58 -14.80 -12.05
CA PRO A 9 6.72 -14.75 -13.25
C PRO A 9 5.24 -14.97 -12.94
N GLU A 10 4.94 -15.86 -11.98
CA GLU A 10 3.57 -16.18 -11.56
C GLU A 10 3.05 -15.32 -10.40
N ARG A 11 3.68 -14.17 -10.12
CA ARG A 11 3.25 -13.28 -9.02
C ARG A 11 1.77 -12.91 -9.09
N HIS A 12 1.23 -12.77 -10.30
CA HIS A 12 -0.17 -12.45 -10.54
C HIS A 12 -1.14 -13.58 -10.10
N LEU A 13 -0.66 -14.84 -9.96
CA LEU A 13 -1.43 -15.98 -9.47
C LEU A 13 -1.31 -16.20 -7.95
N ALA A 14 -0.46 -15.42 -7.26
CA ALA A 14 -0.13 -15.65 -5.85
C ALA A 14 -1.35 -15.65 -4.93
N SER A 15 -2.32 -14.74 -5.15
CA SER A 15 -3.54 -14.66 -4.34
C SER A 15 -4.44 -15.89 -4.51
N GLY A 16 -4.56 -16.42 -5.73
CA GLY A 16 -5.28 -17.68 -6.00
C GLY A 16 -4.59 -18.89 -5.37
N TYR A 17 -3.25 -18.95 -5.39
CA TYR A 17 -2.50 -19.99 -4.69
C TYR A 17 -2.70 -19.89 -3.17
N ALA A 18 -2.65 -18.69 -2.61
CA ALA A 18 -2.90 -18.46 -1.18
C ALA A 18 -4.31 -18.88 -0.77
N ALA A 19 -5.33 -18.59 -1.58
CA ALA A 19 -6.71 -18.97 -1.30
C ALA A 19 -6.87 -20.51 -1.29
N ARG A 20 -6.33 -21.22 -2.29
CA ARG A 20 -6.37 -22.69 -2.33
C ARG A 20 -5.67 -23.31 -1.11
N GLU A 21 -4.50 -22.80 -0.76
CA GLU A 21 -3.76 -23.30 0.41
C GLU A 21 -4.50 -23.00 1.72
N THR A 22 -5.15 -21.83 1.84
CA THR A 22 -5.99 -21.50 2.99
C THR A 22 -7.13 -22.53 3.16
N LEU A 23 -7.83 -22.86 2.07
CA LEU A 23 -8.89 -23.87 2.13
C LEU A 23 -8.36 -25.28 2.47
N ARG A 24 -7.18 -25.65 1.97
CA ARG A 24 -6.52 -26.90 2.32
C ARG A 24 -6.22 -26.97 3.83
N ILE A 25 -5.67 -25.88 4.39
CA ILE A 25 -5.37 -25.78 5.83
C ILE A 25 -6.67 -25.86 6.65
N LEU A 26 -7.71 -25.11 6.26
CA LEU A 26 -8.99 -25.16 6.96
C LEU A 26 -9.57 -26.59 6.99
N ALA A 27 -9.54 -27.29 5.87
CA ALA A 27 -10.05 -28.65 5.78
C ALA A 27 -9.23 -29.68 6.61
N ALA A 28 -7.90 -29.47 6.69
CA ALA A 28 -7.01 -30.42 7.36
C ALA A 28 -6.90 -30.17 8.88
N ASP A 29 -6.77 -28.90 9.27
CA ASP A 29 -6.38 -28.53 10.62
C ASP A 29 -7.55 -27.96 11.46
N PHE A 30 -8.67 -27.59 10.80
CA PHE A 30 -9.85 -27.01 11.42
C PHE A 30 -11.14 -27.72 10.95
N PRO A 31 -11.33 -29.02 11.28
CA PRO A 31 -12.45 -29.82 10.77
C PRO A 31 -13.83 -29.28 11.18
N ASP A 32 -13.90 -28.54 12.29
CA ASP A 32 -15.14 -27.93 12.77
C ASP A 32 -15.46 -26.58 12.09
N PHE A 33 -14.58 -26.08 11.21
CA PHE A 33 -14.85 -24.83 10.50
C PHE A 33 -15.94 -25.03 9.44
N PRO A 34 -17.02 -24.21 9.43
CA PRO A 34 -18.16 -24.43 8.56
C PRO A 34 -17.78 -24.38 7.07
N GLN A 35 -18.00 -25.47 6.34
CA GLN A 35 -17.72 -25.53 4.90
C GLN A 35 -18.52 -24.50 4.09
N ALA A 36 -19.70 -24.10 4.57
CA ALA A 36 -20.49 -23.04 3.93
C ALA A 36 -19.75 -21.70 3.82
N LEU A 37 -18.73 -21.45 4.65
CA LEU A 37 -17.93 -20.23 4.64
C LEU A 37 -16.69 -20.32 3.74
N TYR A 38 -16.36 -21.49 3.20
CA TYR A 38 -15.16 -21.69 2.38
C TYR A 38 -15.09 -20.75 1.18
N ALA A 39 -16.19 -20.56 0.47
CA ALA A 39 -16.26 -19.65 -0.67
C ALA A 39 -16.01 -18.20 -0.28
N ALA A 40 -16.55 -17.76 0.87
CA ALA A 40 -16.34 -16.42 1.38
C ALA A 40 -14.89 -16.17 1.82
N VAL A 41 -14.28 -17.16 2.50
CA VAL A 41 -12.86 -17.10 2.90
C VAL A 41 -11.96 -17.09 1.67
N SER A 42 -12.19 -17.98 0.71
CA SER A 42 -11.44 -18.01 -0.55
C SER A 42 -11.47 -16.66 -1.26
N HIS A 43 -12.67 -16.08 -1.39
CA HIS A 43 -12.85 -14.78 -2.03
C HIS A 43 -12.11 -13.66 -1.27
N ALA A 44 -12.21 -13.62 0.06
CA ALA A 44 -11.50 -12.62 0.85
C ALA A 44 -9.97 -12.73 0.69
N VAL A 45 -9.44 -13.96 0.68
CA VAL A 45 -8.00 -14.21 0.44
C VAL A 45 -7.58 -13.85 -0.99
N GLU A 46 -8.39 -14.16 -2.01
CA GLU A 46 -8.07 -13.79 -3.39
C GLU A 46 -8.09 -12.27 -3.61
N ALA A 47 -9.11 -11.60 -3.06
CA ALA A 47 -9.35 -10.18 -3.27
C ALA A 47 -8.47 -9.25 -2.40
N HIS A 48 -7.77 -9.76 -1.37
CA HIS A 48 -7.03 -8.87 -0.46
C HIS A 48 -5.94 -8.06 -1.16
N SER A 49 -5.24 -8.65 -2.12
CA SER A 49 -4.07 -8.04 -2.74
C SER A 49 -4.44 -6.92 -3.71
N PHE A 50 -3.89 -5.73 -3.49
CA PHE A 50 -4.04 -4.61 -4.42
C PHE A 50 -3.61 -4.96 -5.85
N SER A 51 -2.51 -5.70 -6.02
CA SER A 51 -1.97 -6.08 -7.33
C SER A 51 -2.76 -7.16 -8.05
N ALA A 52 -3.63 -7.90 -7.35
CA ALA A 52 -4.48 -8.91 -7.97
C ALA A 52 -5.62 -8.28 -8.79
N GLY A 53 -6.03 -7.04 -8.46
CA GLY A 53 -7.10 -6.34 -9.18
C GLY A 53 -8.48 -7.00 -9.04
N ILE A 54 -8.65 -7.90 -8.07
CA ILE A 54 -9.91 -8.62 -7.85
C ILE A 54 -10.84 -7.76 -6.98
N PRO A 55 -12.05 -7.42 -7.44
CA PRO A 55 -12.99 -6.62 -6.66
C PRO A 55 -13.45 -7.36 -5.39
N ALA A 56 -13.35 -6.71 -4.23
CA ALA A 56 -13.89 -7.22 -2.97
C ALA A 56 -15.43 -7.08 -2.98
N ARG A 57 -16.16 -8.21 -3.00
CA ARG A 57 -17.62 -8.25 -3.18
C ARG A 57 -18.37 -8.40 -1.86
N THR A 58 -17.75 -9.02 -0.85
CA THR A 58 -18.37 -9.22 0.46
C THR A 58 -17.86 -8.20 1.48
N PRO A 59 -18.61 -7.89 2.56
CA PRO A 59 -18.14 -7.02 3.62
C PRO A 59 -16.79 -7.48 4.21
N GLU A 60 -16.62 -8.77 4.43
CA GLU A 60 -15.39 -9.37 4.96
C GLU A 60 -14.21 -9.15 4.02
N ALA A 61 -14.39 -9.38 2.71
CA ALA A 61 -13.34 -9.15 1.71
C ALA A 61 -12.96 -7.67 1.63
N LYS A 62 -13.93 -6.75 1.77
CA LYS A 62 -13.69 -5.30 1.82
C LYS A 62 -12.86 -4.91 3.04
N ILE A 63 -13.20 -5.43 4.22
CA ILE A 63 -12.47 -5.17 5.47
C ILE A 63 -11.03 -5.72 5.37
N VAL A 64 -10.87 -6.93 4.87
CA VAL A 64 -9.53 -7.56 4.70
C VAL A 64 -8.68 -6.77 3.70
N GLN A 65 -9.27 -6.32 2.60
CA GLN A 65 -8.56 -5.49 1.61
C GLN A 65 -8.17 -4.13 2.18
N ASP A 66 -9.05 -3.47 2.95
CA ASP A 66 -8.74 -2.23 3.65
C ASP A 66 -7.58 -2.42 4.65
N ALA A 67 -7.60 -3.51 5.42
CA ALA A 67 -6.54 -3.83 6.37
C ALA A 67 -5.17 -4.02 5.68
N ASP A 68 -5.12 -4.76 4.57
CA ASP A 68 -3.87 -4.92 3.78
C ASP A 68 -3.35 -3.57 3.26
N ARG A 69 -4.24 -2.70 2.78
CA ARG A 69 -3.86 -1.37 2.30
C ARG A 69 -3.34 -0.47 3.42
N LEU A 70 -3.95 -0.53 4.61
CA LEU A 70 -3.53 0.24 5.79
C LEU A 70 -2.10 -0.07 6.22
N GLU A 71 -1.64 -1.32 6.10
CA GLU A 71 -0.25 -1.70 6.39
C GLU A 71 0.79 -1.03 5.47
N SER A 72 0.35 -0.49 4.33
CA SER A 72 1.22 0.26 3.41
C SER A 72 1.35 1.73 3.78
N LEU A 73 0.65 2.21 4.80
CA LEU A 73 0.59 3.61 5.23
C LEU A 73 1.22 3.80 6.62
N GLY A 74 1.33 5.06 7.03
CA GLY A 74 1.88 5.42 8.34
C GLY A 74 3.34 5.06 8.52
N ALA A 75 3.79 4.95 9.77
CA ALA A 75 5.19 4.70 10.11
C ALA A 75 5.68 3.32 9.63
N ILE A 76 4.83 2.29 9.71
CA ILE A 76 5.16 0.93 9.22
C ILE A 76 5.30 0.95 7.69
N GLY A 77 4.36 1.59 6.99
CA GLY A 77 4.41 1.74 5.54
C GLY A 77 5.66 2.48 5.09
N LEU A 78 6.01 3.58 5.76
CA LEU A 78 7.25 4.33 5.54
C LEU A 78 8.49 3.43 5.63
N ALA A 79 8.63 2.72 6.74
CA ALA A 79 9.75 1.82 6.97
C ALA A 79 9.83 0.72 5.89
N ARG A 80 8.68 0.15 5.50
CA ARG A 80 8.60 -0.88 4.45
C ARG A 80 9.01 -0.39 3.07
N VAL A 81 8.67 0.86 2.72
CA VAL A 81 9.12 1.45 1.45
C VAL A 81 10.63 1.49 1.38
N PHE A 82 11.29 2.06 2.37
CA PHE A 82 12.75 2.19 2.35
C PHE A 82 13.46 0.85 2.51
N TYR A 83 12.97 -0.04 3.37
CA TYR A 83 13.50 -1.40 3.48
C TYR A 83 13.44 -2.15 2.13
N THR A 84 12.27 -2.11 1.47
CA THR A 84 12.09 -2.79 0.18
C THR A 84 12.93 -2.15 -0.92
N SER A 85 12.99 -0.82 -0.96
CA SER A 85 13.77 -0.09 -1.96
C SER A 85 15.27 -0.34 -1.79
N GLY A 86 15.76 -0.36 -0.54
CA GLY A 86 17.15 -0.72 -0.24
C GLY A 86 17.48 -2.15 -0.66
N ALA A 87 16.59 -3.12 -0.40
CA ALA A 87 16.76 -4.51 -0.84
C ALA A 87 16.78 -4.67 -2.37
N LEU A 88 16.14 -3.74 -3.10
CA LEU A 88 16.12 -3.69 -4.57
C LEU A 88 17.22 -2.81 -5.16
N GLY A 89 18.10 -2.22 -4.33
CA GLY A 89 19.16 -1.31 -4.77
C GLY A 89 18.64 0.02 -5.33
N ARG A 90 17.43 0.46 -4.96
CA ARG A 90 16.85 1.72 -5.43
C ARG A 90 17.31 2.89 -4.56
N PRO A 91 17.77 4.01 -5.14
CA PRO A 91 18.00 5.25 -4.41
C PRO A 91 16.76 5.76 -3.70
N LEU A 92 16.94 6.56 -2.66
CA LEU A 92 15.84 7.15 -1.89
C LEU A 92 14.99 8.09 -2.76
N PHE A 93 15.65 8.95 -3.53
CA PHE A 93 15.03 9.96 -4.41
C PHE A 93 16.01 10.39 -5.50
N ASP A 94 15.54 11.13 -6.49
CA ASP A 94 16.37 11.82 -7.47
C ASP A 94 17.05 13.04 -6.83
N SER A 95 18.37 13.16 -6.95
CA SER A 95 19.13 14.23 -6.32
C SER A 95 18.87 15.63 -6.91
N GLN A 96 18.35 15.72 -8.13
CA GLN A 96 18.04 16.98 -8.81
C GLN A 96 16.58 17.40 -8.62
N ASP A 97 15.67 16.43 -8.58
CA ASP A 97 14.24 16.66 -8.41
C ASP A 97 13.62 15.61 -7.48
N PRO A 98 13.85 15.70 -6.16
CA PRO A 98 13.44 14.69 -5.19
C PRO A 98 11.94 14.39 -5.16
N PHE A 99 11.11 15.38 -5.49
CA PHE A 99 9.66 15.28 -5.43
C PHE A 99 8.98 15.14 -6.80
N ALA A 100 9.77 14.92 -7.87
CA ALA A 100 9.28 14.76 -9.25
C ALA A 100 8.35 15.91 -9.69
N ARG A 101 8.78 17.16 -9.49
CA ARG A 101 8.03 18.33 -9.92
C ARG A 101 8.17 18.61 -11.41
N GLU A 102 9.33 18.30 -11.98
CA GLU A 102 9.66 18.59 -13.38
C GLU A 102 9.90 17.32 -14.20
N ARG A 103 10.05 16.17 -13.55
CA ARG A 103 10.20 14.87 -14.19
C ARG A 103 8.96 13.99 -13.99
N PRO A 104 8.72 12.97 -14.82
CA PRO A 104 7.70 11.96 -14.55
C PRO A 104 8.06 11.14 -13.30
N LEU A 105 7.04 10.70 -12.57
CA LEU A 105 7.18 9.76 -11.47
C LEU A 105 7.63 8.39 -11.98
N ASP A 106 8.60 7.78 -11.29
CA ASP A 106 9.10 6.43 -11.58
C ASP A 106 9.46 5.70 -10.27
N ASP A 107 8.50 5.01 -9.68
CA ASP A 107 8.69 4.23 -8.45
C ASP A 107 9.42 2.90 -8.66
N THR A 108 9.76 2.57 -9.89
CA THR A 108 10.68 1.46 -10.19
C THR A 108 12.13 1.88 -9.98
N ARG A 109 12.41 3.16 -10.05
CA ARG A 109 13.74 3.76 -9.92
C ARG A 109 13.94 4.46 -8.57
N TRP A 110 12.95 5.21 -8.08
CA TRP A 110 13.07 6.08 -6.90
C TRP A 110 12.10 5.66 -5.79
N ALA A 111 12.61 5.48 -4.57
CA ALA A 111 11.77 5.07 -3.44
C ALA A 111 10.69 6.11 -3.10
N LEU A 112 11.05 7.41 -3.10
CA LEU A 112 10.13 8.49 -2.74
C LEU A 112 8.97 8.65 -3.73
N ASP A 113 9.18 8.31 -5.00
CA ASP A 113 8.12 8.37 -6.01
C ASP A 113 6.95 7.44 -5.70
N HIS A 114 7.21 6.32 -4.97
CA HIS A 114 6.17 5.39 -4.56
C HIS A 114 5.10 6.01 -3.65
N PHE A 115 5.45 7.06 -2.93
CA PHE A 115 4.48 7.82 -2.13
C PHE A 115 3.40 8.42 -3.03
N GLN A 116 3.81 9.03 -4.13
CA GLN A 116 2.91 9.73 -5.05
C GLN A 116 2.22 8.79 -6.04
N THR A 117 2.91 7.76 -6.53
CA THR A 117 2.34 6.82 -7.51
C THR A 117 1.29 5.89 -6.89
N LYS A 118 1.41 5.63 -5.57
CA LYS A 118 0.53 4.65 -4.91
C LYS A 118 0.00 5.10 -3.56
N LEU A 119 0.89 5.42 -2.60
CA LEU A 119 0.50 5.46 -1.19
C LEU A 119 -0.52 6.57 -0.88
N LEU A 120 -0.29 7.77 -1.38
CA LEU A 120 -1.19 8.91 -1.16
C LEU A 120 -2.55 8.75 -1.86
N GLY A 121 -2.67 7.83 -2.81
CA GLY A 121 -3.94 7.47 -3.44
C GLY A 121 -4.74 6.39 -2.70
N LEU A 122 -4.13 5.67 -1.74
CA LEU A 122 -4.79 4.56 -1.06
C LEU A 122 -6.05 4.96 -0.27
N PRO A 123 -6.11 6.11 0.45
CA PRO A 123 -7.31 6.51 1.17
C PRO A 123 -8.57 6.55 0.29
N ALA A 124 -8.45 7.03 -0.94
CA ALA A 124 -9.57 7.09 -1.89
C ALA A 124 -10.06 5.70 -2.35
N THR A 125 -9.25 4.66 -2.14
CA THR A 125 -9.59 3.29 -2.54
C THR A 125 -10.19 2.45 -1.42
N MET A 126 -10.31 2.98 -0.21
CA MET A 126 -10.89 2.26 0.94
C MET A 126 -12.38 2.04 0.75
N HIS A 127 -12.83 0.87 1.17
CA HIS A 127 -14.22 0.42 1.05
C HIS A 127 -15.08 0.84 2.23
N THR A 128 -14.50 0.93 3.41
CA THR A 128 -15.20 1.26 4.66
C THR A 128 -14.85 2.67 5.12
N ASP A 129 -15.81 3.35 5.77
CA ASP A 129 -15.57 4.69 6.32
C ASP A 129 -14.50 4.67 7.41
N ALA A 130 -14.48 3.64 8.26
CA ALA A 130 -13.44 3.47 9.28
C ALA A 130 -12.05 3.25 8.64
N GLY A 131 -11.96 2.40 7.60
CA GLY A 131 -10.73 2.19 6.84
C GLY A 131 -10.24 3.47 6.18
N ARG A 132 -11.15 4.25 5.59
CA ARG A 132 -10.84 5.52 4.96
C ARG A 132 -10.30 6.55 5.96
N ALA A 133 -10.99 6.77 7.08
CA ALA A 133 -10.56 7.71 8.11
C ALA A 133 -9.16 7.36 8.66
N LEU A 134 -8.90 6.07 8.90
CA LEU A 134 -7.60 5.60 9.37
C LEU A 134 -6.52 5.74 8.28
N ALA A 135 -6.86 5.47 7.01
CA ALA A 135 -5.94 5.64 5.88
C ALA A 135 -5.55 7.11 5.68
N GLU A 136 -6.50 8.04 5.78
CA GLU A 136 -6.23 9.48 5.71
C GLU A 136 -5.30 9.93 6.85
N TYR A 137 -5.54 9.47 8.08
CA TYR A 137 -4.68 9.74 9.21
C TYR A 137 -3.24 9.23 8.99
N HIS A 138 -3.09 8.00 8.49
CA HIS A 138 -1.78 7.42 8.21
C HIS A 138 -1.10 8.05 6.98
N ALA A 139 -1.85 8.43 5.95
CA ALA A 139 -1.31 9.12 4.78
C ALA A 139 -0.83 10.53 5.12
N ALA A 140 -1.52 11.23 6.03
CA ALA A 140 -1.07 12.54 6.53
C ALA A 140 0.32 12.47 7.19
N PHE A 141 0.63 11.37 7.88
CA PHE A 141 1.98 11.15 8.42
C PHE A 141 3.04 11.06 7.29
N LEU A 142 2.72 10.41 6.18
CA LEU A 142 3.65 10.35 5.03
C LEU A 142 3.87 11.72 4.40
N VAL A 143 2.83 12.55 4.33
CA VAL A 143 2.96 13.95 3.88
C VAL A 143 3.85 14.75 4.83
N GLU A 144 3.69 14.57 6.15
CA GLU A 144 4.54 15.23 7.14
C GLU A 144 6.02 14.80 7.02
N TYR A 145 6.26 13.51 6.77
CA TYR A 145 7.60 13.01 6.47
C TYR A 145 8.20 13.69 5.23
N MET A 146 7.44 13.79 4.13
CA MET A 146 7.88 14.45 2.89
C MET A 146 8.19 15.95 3.15
N ALA A 147 7.36 16.61 3.92
CA ALA A 147 7.56 18.00 4.29
C ALA A 147 8.85 18.21 5.12
N ARG A 148 9.08 17.34 6.10
CA ARG A 148 10.33 17.37 6.89
C ARG A 148 11.55 17.10 6.02
N LEU A 149 11.48 16.07 5.18
CA LEU A 149 12.56 15.74 4.24
C LEU A 149 12.88 16.92 3.32
N SER A 150 11.87 17.68 2.88
CA SER A 150 12.09 18.83 2.01
C SER A 150 12.90 19.93 2.67
N ASP A 151 12.68 20.22 3.96
CA ASP A 151 13.48 21.20 4.71
C ASP A 151 14.92 20.72 4.92
N GLU A 152 15.13 19.41 5.12
CA GLU A 152 16.48 18.84 5.26
C GLU A 152 17.26 18.89 3.94
N LEU A 153 16.58 18.71 2.80
CA LEU A 153 17.20 18.78 1.48
C LEU A 153 17.44 20.22 1.01
N PHE A 154 16.57 21.15 1.42
CA PHE A 154 16.59 22.55 1.00
C PHE A 154 16.51 23.50 2.21
N PRO A 155 17.50 23.51 3.12
CA PRO A 155 17.43 24.20 4.40
C PRO A 155 17.28 25.72 4.28
N GLU A 156 17.77 26.32 3.21
CA GLU A 156 17.65 27.77 2.97
C GLU A 156 16.25 28.16 2.50
N GLN A 157 15.55 27.29 1.79
CA GLN A 157 14.23 27.53 1.20
C GLN A 157 13.08 27.14 2.13
N GLN A 158 13.31 26.14 2.99
CA GLN A 158 12.35 25.57 3.95
C GLN A 158 10.96 25.29 3.33
N PRO A 159 10.87 24.47 2.29
CA PRO A 159 9.63 24.29 1.50
C PRO A 159 8.58 23.40 2.16
N ALA A 160 8.76 22.95 3.42
CA ALA A 160 7.85 22.03 4.11
C ALA A 160 6.40 22.51 4.10
N GLY A 161 6.18 23.81 4.27
CA GLY A 161 4.82 24.37 4.24
C GLY A 161 4.13 24.24 2.88
N GLU A 162 4.89 24.36 1.79
CA GLU A 162 4.41 24.19 0.43
C GLU A 162 4.13 22.72 0.13
N ILE A 163 5.09 21.83 0.42
CA ILE A 163 4.96 20.38 0.28
C ILE A 163 3.76 19.88 1.07
N ARG A 164 3.61 20.28 2.32
CA ARG A 164 2.47 19.87 3.15
C ARG A 164 1.14 20.28 2.50
N ARG A 165 1.01 21.51 2.07
CA ARG A 165 -0.21 22.00 1.45
C ARG A 165 -0.53 21.28 0.17
N GLU A 166 0.43 21.13 -0.73
CA GLU A 166 0.28 20.43 -2.01
C GLU A 166 -0.21 18.98 -1.83
N PHE A 167 0.47 18.22 -0.99
CA PHE A 167 0.18 16.79 -0.85
C PHE A 167 -1.01 16.49 0.07
N MET A 168 -1.31 17.35 1.05
CA MET A 168 -2.54 17.22 1.84
C MET A 168 -3.81 17.50 1.01
N GLU A 169 -3.74 18.36 0.02
CA GLU A 169 -4.86 18.57 -0.90
C GLU A 169 -5.18 17.32 -1.72
N ARG A 170 -4.18 16.52 -2.08
CA ARG A 170 -4.36 15.24 -2.81
C ARG A 170 -5.04 14.15 -1.97
N LEU A 171 -5.06 14.28 -0.64
CA LEU A 171 -5.74 13.35 0.26
C LEU A 171 -7.24 13.65 0.42
N LYS A 172 -7.71 14.83 0.00
CA LYS A 172 -9.13 15.18 0.08
C LYS A 172 -9.93 14.36 -0.93
N PRO A 173 -11.09 13.82 -0.56
CA PRO A 173 -11.97 13.15 -1.50
C PRO A 173 -12.40 14.12 -2.62
N SER A 174 -12.39 13.62 -3.84
CA SER A 174 -12.88 14.33 -5.03
C SER A 174 -14.38 14.49 -5.01
#